data_ecd9c0c4123fddbd4fc3873714e66f89
#
_entry.id   ecd9c0c4123fddbd4fc3873714e66f89
#
_cell.length_a   1.000
_cell.length_b   1.000
_cell.length_c   1.000
_cell.angle_alpha   90.00
_cell.angle_beta   90.00
_cell.angle_gamma   90.00
#
_symmetry.space_group_name_H-M   'P 1'
#
loop_
_entity.id
_entity.type
_entity.pdbx_description
1 polymer ?
#
loop_
_entity_poly.entity_id
_entity_poly.type
_entity_poly.pdbx_seq_one_letter_code
_entity_poly.pdbx_strand_id
1 'polypeptide(L)'
;MLILLTTNALRSDRSVTRWRDMTWLTWAATCAYLVHQFEEHGIDALGTAYAFRGTMCAQLGLGDPKTCTVPYSFITVVNVCLVWVAGPLSALLAARWPVIGLSLFAVPFANLVPHVVPAVMTGEYNPGLVTALVLFLPLSLIAFAAAMTRYHLGFRAVLATIVAGVALHAIMVGSLLGYLRGSIGLDLLIAIQIVNPFLSAAIVVLGAGRRSVRRFAT
;
A
#
# COMPACT_ATOMS: atom_id res chain seq x y z
N MET A 1 -8.75 14.91 6.66
CA MET A 1 -8.95 13.45 6.81
C MET A 1 -8.55 12.93 8.19
N LEU A 2 -7.38 13.27 8.74
CA LEU A 2 -6.96 12.84 10.09
C LEU A 2 -8.00 13.16 11.18
N ILE A 3 -8.58 14.37 11.19
CA ILE A 3 -9.64 14.75 12.13
C ILE A 3 -10.87 13.85 12.00
N LEU A 4 -11.23 13.43 10.77
CA LEU A 4 -12.39 12.56 10.56
C LEU A 4 -12.19 11.15 11.13
N LEU A 5 -10.94 10.68 11.25
CA LEU A 5 -10.63 9.39 11.89
C LEU A 5 -10.96 9.39 13.40
N THR A 6 -10.93 10.56 14.05
CA THR A 6 -11.30 10.68 15.48
C THR A 6 -12.81 10.72 15.69
N THR A 7 -13.59 10.94 14.64
CA THR A 7 -15.05 10.95 14.63
C THR A 7 -15.63 9.60 14.24
N ASN A 8 -16.96 9.52 14.16
CA ASN A 8 -17.68 8.36 13.64
C ASN A 8 -18.01 8.47 12.13
N ALA A 9 -17.56 9.53 11.44
CA ALA A 9 -17.93 9.80 10.06
C ALA A 9 -17.38 8.74 9.08
N LEU A 10 -16.20 8.16 9.39
CA LEU A 10 -15.53 7.16 8.55
C LEU A 10 -15.78 5.71 9.01
N ARG A 11 -16.83 5.47 9.80
CA ARG A 11 -17.20 4.15 10.30
C ARG A 11 -18.45 3.64 9.60
N SER A 12 -18.43 2.36 9.23
CA SER A 12 -19.61 1.66 8.72
C SER A 12 -20.45 1.02 9.82
N ASP A 13 -19.83 0.64 10.94
CA ASP A 13 -20.51 0.02 12.07
C ASP A 13 -20.09 0.66 13.40
N ARG A 14 -21.04 1.32 14.05
CA ARG A 14 -20.83 2.01 15.33
C ARG A 14 -20.99 1.08 16.55
N SER A 15 -21.50 -0.12 16.36
CA SER A 15 -21.71 -1.10 17.46
C SER A 15 -20.42 -1.77 17.91
N VAL A 16 -19.34 -1.69 17.11
CA VAL A 16 -18.02 -2.26 17.42
C VAL A 16 -16.98 -1.18 17.65
N THR A 17 -15.81 -1.53 18.14
CA THR A 17 -14.68 -0.60 18.19
C THR A 17 -14.19 -0.29 16.77
N ARG A 18 -13.63 0.90 16.55
CA ARG A 18 -13.08 1.31 15.24
C ARG A 18 -11.99 0.35 14.72
N TRP A 19 -11.24 -0.25 15.62
CA TRP A 19 -10.19 -1.24 15.30
C TRP A 19 -10.73 -2.58 14.76
N ARG A 20 -12.05 -2.75 14.76
CA ARG A 20 -12.75 -3.92 14.18
C ARG A 20 -13.64 -3.53 13.00
N ASP A 21 -13.69 -2.25 12.62
CA ASP A 21 -14.45 -1.75 11.47
C ASP A 21 -13.53 -1.63 10.25
N MET A 22 -13.71 -2.51 9.26
CA MET A 22 -12.86 -2.54 8.07
C MET A 22 -12.90 -1.24 7.29
N THR A 23 -14.04 -0.56 7.23
CA THR A 23 -14.17 0.75 6.58
C THR A 23 -13.26 1.77 7.25
N TRP A 24 -13.33 1.85 8.58
CA TRP A 24 -12.47 2.76 9.33
C TRP A 24 -10.98 2.38 9.18
N LEU A 25 -10.65 1.10 9.27
CA LEU A 25 -9.27 0.62 9.11
C LEU A 25 -8.71 0.96 7.72
N THR A 26 -9.53 0.83 6.66
CA THR A 26 -9.10 1.16 5.29
C THR A 26 -8.89 2.67 5.12
N TRP A 27 -9.73 3.52 5.72
CA TRP A 27 -9.49 4.96 5.78
C TRP A 27 -8.24 5.31 6.59
N ALA A 28 -8.02 4.62 7.71
CA ALA A 28 -6.82 4.80 8.53
C ALA A 28 -5.55 4.42 7.75
N ALA A 29 -5.57 3.32 6.98
CA ALA A 29 -4.48 2.91 6.11
C ALA A 29 -4.22 3.94 4.99
N THR A 30 -5.27 4.50 4.38
CA THR A 30 -5.16 5.57 3.39
C THR A 30 -4.48 6.81 3.99
N CYS A 31 -4.89 7.21 5.21
CA CYS A 31 -4.25 8.33 5.92
C CYS A 31 -2.80 8.02 6.29
N ALA A 32 -2.54 6.81 6.77
CA ALA A 32 -1.18 6.36 7.11
C ALA A 32 -0.28 6.40 5.87
N TYR A 33 -0.81 6.04 4.71
CA TYR A 33 -0.08 6.11 3.45
C TYR A 33 0.27 7.56 3.06
N LEU A 34 -0.64 8.52 3.26
CA LEU A 34 -0.34 9.94 3.03
C LEU A 34 0.79 10.44 3.94
N VAL A 35 0.80 10.00 5.20
CA VAL A 35 1.90 10.34 6.14
C VAL A 35 3.20 9.67 5.70
N HIS A 36 3.14 8.42 5.26
CA HIS A 36 4.29 7.69 4.74
C HIS A 36 4.87 8.38 3.49
N GLN A 37 4.03 8.80 2.55
CA GLN A 37 4.48 9.58 1.38
C GLN A 37 5.15 10.89 1.77
N PHE A 38 4.72 11.53 2.87
CA PHE A 38 5.38 12.73 3.36
C PHE A 38 6.79 12.43 3.86
N GLU A 39 7.00 11.30 4.56
CA GLU A 39 8.34 10.83 4.96
C GLU A 39 9.21 10.47 3.76
N GLU A 40 8.64 9.88 2.71
CA GLU A 40 9.40 9.48 1.50
C GLU A 40 9.73 10.67 0.58
N HIS A 41 8.74 11.52 0.31
CA HIS A 41 8.79 12.51 -0.77
C HIS A 41 8.75 13.96 -0.31
N GLY A 42 8.47 14.20 0.97
CA GLY A 42 8.50 15.53 1.59
C GLY A 42 9.79 15.74 2.36
N ILE A 43 9.72 15.51 3.66
CA ILE A 43 10.87 15.57 4.58
C ILE A 43 10.93 14.25 5.33
N ASP A 44 12.07 13.58 5.28
CA ASP A 44 12.26 12.30 5.98
C ASP A 44 12.49 12.49 7.49
N ALA A 45 12.59 11.39 8.23
CA ALA A 45 12.77 11.40 9.67
C ALA A 45 14.13 12.00 10.12
N LEU A 46 15.09 12.16 9.19
CA LEU A 46 16.39 12.82 9.44
C LEU A 46 16.39 14.29 9.00
N GLY A 47 15.26 14.82 8.49
CA GLY A 47 15.13 16.19 8.03
C GLY A 47 15.60 16.43 6.59
N THR A 48 15.86 15.37 5.82
CA THR A 48 16.27 15.47 4.41
C THR A 48 15.06 15.59 3.50
N ALA A 49 15.00 16.64 2.70
CA ALA A 49 13.90 16.85 1.74
C ALA A 49 14.08 15.96 0.49
N TYR A 50 12.97 15.39 0.00
CA TYR A 50 12.89 14.63 -1.25
C TYR A 50 13.86 13.45 -1.36
N ALA A 51 14.14 12.77 -0.23
CA ALA A 51 15.19 11.76 -0.14
C ALA A 51 14.88 10.46 -0.92
N PHE A 52 13.60 10.06 -1.05
CA PHE A 52 13.20 8.76 -1.62
C PHE A 52 13.81 8.45 -3.00
N ARG A 53 13.73 9.38 -3.96
CA ARG A 53 14.26 9.14 -5.30
C ARG A 53 15.77 8.89 -5.28
N GLY A 54 16.48 9.66 -4.45
CA GLY A 54 17.93 9.47 -4.27
C GLY A 54 18.27 8.11 -3.69
N THR A 55 17.57 7.70 -2.65
CA THR A 55 17.72 6.38 -2.02
C THR A 55 17.40 5.25 -2.99
N MET A 56 16.29 5.34 -3.75
CA MET A 56 15.94 4.36 -4.76
C MET A 56 17.00 4.27 -5.86
N CYS A 57 17.54 5.38 -6.33
CA CYS A 57 18.60 5.39 -7.34
C CYS A 57 19.87 4.71 -6.82
N ALA A 58 20.25 4.98 -5.57
CA ALA A 58 21.39 4.32 -4.93
C ALA A 58 21.16 2.80 -4.79
N GLN A 59 20.00 2.37 -4.34
CA GLN A 59 19.63 0.96 -4.19
C GLN A 59 19.63 0.20 -5.54
N LEU A 60 19.25 0.89 -6.64
CA LEU A 60 19.27 0.32 -7.99
C LEU A 60 20.64 0.43 -8.66
N GLY A 61 21.66 0.98 -8.01
CA GLY A 61 22.98 1.17 -8.58
C GLY A 61 23.05 2.17 -9.75
N LEU A 62 22.11 3.14 -9.80
CA LEU A 62 22.00 4.11 -10.89
C LEU A 62 22.84 5.38 -10.70
N GLY A 63 23.74 5.38 -9.70
CA GLY A 63 24.68 6.48 -9.45
C GLY A 63 24.07 7.70 -8.75
N ASP A 64 24.52 8.91 -9.13
CA ASP A 64 24.14 10.17 -8.51
C ASP A 64 22.60 10.40 -8.65
N PRO A 65 21.90 10.76 -7.57
CA PRO A 65 20.48 11.14 -7.60
C PRO A 65 20.12 12.19 -8.65
N LYS A 66 21.02 13.10 -8.98
CA LYS A 66 20.79 14.16 -9.98
C LYS A 66 20.74 13.62 -11.41
N THR A 67 21.48 12.57 -11.70
CA THR A 67 21.56 11.94 -13.02
C THR A 67 20.71 10.67 -13.16
N CYS A 68 20.04 10.29 -12.09
CA CYS A 68 19.20 9.09 -12.04
C CYS A 68 18.08 9.12 -13.09
N THR A 69 17.95 8.03 -13.83
CA THR A 69 17.03 7.89 -14.97
C THR A 69 15.63 7.44 -14.59
N VAL A 70 15.35 7.22 -13.29
CA VAL A 70 13.99 6.92 -12.81
C VAL A 70 13.06 8.11 -13.04
N PRO A 71 11.97 7.94 -13.85
CA PRO A 71 11.09 9.05 -14.20
C PRO A 71 10.29 9.54 -12.97
N TYR A 72 10.18 10.84 -12.79
CA TYR A 72 9.28 11.42 -11.79
C TYR A 72 7.81 11.03 -12.03
N SER A 73 7.38 10.94 -13.31
CA SER A 73 6.04 10.50 -13.68
C SER A 73 5.72 9.09 -13.19
N PHE A 74 6.68 8.18 -13.20
CA PHE A 74 6.52 6.85 -12.61
C PHE A 74 6.18 6.94 -11.12
N ILE A 75 6.99 7.67 -10.32
CA ILE A 75 6.76 7.85 -8.89
C ILE A 75 5.40 8.50 -8.64
N THR A 76 5.07 9.56 -9.39
CA THR A 76 3.80 10.27 -9.26
C THR A 76 2.61 9.35 -9.53
N VAL A 77 2.63 8.57 -10.61
CA VAL A 77 1.50 7.70 -10.98
C VAL A 77 1.32 6.56 -9.99
N VAL A 78 2.40 5.92 -9.53
CA VAL A 78 2.33 4.89 -8.47
C VAL A 78 1.60 5.46 -7.26
N ASN A 79 2.02 6.62 -6.79
CA ASN A 79 1.49 7.23 -5.57
C ASN A 79 0.05 7.76 -5.77
N VAL A 80 -0.24 8.43 -6.86
CA VAL A 80 -1.59 8.96 -7.13
C VAL A 80 -2.59 7.82 -7.30
N CYS A 81 -2.31 6.83 -8.14
CA CYS A 81 -3.26 5.75 -8.40
C CYS A 81 -3.49 4.87 -7.15
N LEU A 82 -2.46 4.63 -6.35
CA LEU A 82 -2.61 3.82 -5.13
C LEU A 82 -3.30 4.60 -4.01
N VAL A 83 -2.78 5.78 -3.66
CA VAL A 83 -3.18 6.47 -2.42
C VAL A 83 -4.41 7.35 -2.63
N TRP A 84 -4.47 8.08 -3.74
CA TRP A 84 -5.55 9.04 -4.00
C TRP A 84 -6.75 8.43 -4.72
N VAL A 85 -6.57 7.28 -5.37
CA VAL A 85 -7.68 6.61 -6.10
C VAL A 85 -8.02 5.28 -5.45
N ALA A 86 -7.12 4.29 -5.45
CA ALA A 86 -7.42 2.95 -4.95
C ALA A 86 -7.71 2.93 -3.43
N GLY A 87 -7.01 3.74 -2.64
CA GLY A 87 -7.24 3.87 -1.20
C GLY A 87 -8.67 4.30 -0.85
N PRO A 88 -9.12 5.50 -1.29
CA PRO A 88 -10.49 5.96 -1.06
C PRO A 88 -11.55 5.03 -1.64
N LEU A 89 -11.36 4.49 -2.85
CA LEU A 89 -12.31 3.54 -3.44
C LEU A 89 -12.44 2.27 -2.59
N SER A 90 -11.32 1.71 -2.14
CA SER A 90 -11.34 0.53 -1.27
C SER A 90 -12.05 0.83 0.06
N ALA A 91 -11.85 2.01 0.63
CA ALA A 91 -12.50 2.42 1.87
C ALA A 91 -14.02 2.62 1.71
N LEU A 92 -14.45 3.24 0.63
CA LEU A 92 -15.87 3.41 0.31
C LEU A 92 -16.57 2.07 0.07
N LEU A 93 -15.90 1.13 -0.57
CA LEU A 93 -16.44 -0.20 -0.86
C LEU A 93 -16.37 -1.17 0.33
N ALA A 94 -15.50 -0.91 1.31
CA ALA A 94 -15.27 -1.79 2.46
C ALA A 94 -16.52 -2.04 3.32
N ALA A 95 -17.44 -1.07 3.39
CA ALA A 95 -18.71 -1.23 4.13
C ALA A 95 -19.55 -2.39 3.60
N ARG A 96 -19.62 -2.52 2.28
CA ARG A 96 -20.37 -3.57 1.60
C ARG A 96 -19.53 -4.83 1.32
N TRP A 97 -18.26 -4.64 1.05
CA TRP A 97 -17.32 -5.72 0.71
C TRP A 97 -16.04 -5.59 1.53
N PRO A 98 -16.00 -6.07 2.79
CA PRO A 98 -14.81 -5.99 3.64
C PRO A 98 -13.54 -6.60 3.03
N VAL A 99 -13.68 -7.55 2.11
CA VAL A 99 -12.59 -8.14 1.35
C VAL A 99 -11.88 -7.11 0.45
N ILE A 100 -12.63 -6.13 -0.09
CA ILE A 100 -12.05 -5.01 -0.86
C ILE A 100 -11.27 -4.08 0.07
N GLY A 101 -11.82 -3.76 1.25
CA GLY A 101 -11.07 -2.99 2.27
C GLY A 101 -9.78 -3.71 2.69
N LEU A 102 -9.84 -5.02 2.90
CA LEU A 102 -8.67 -5.83 3.23
C LEU A 102 -7.60 -5.79 2.13
N SER A 103 -7.99 -5.78 0.85
CA SER A 103 -7.05 -5.77 -0.27
C SER A 103 -6.13 -4.55 -0.32
N LEU A 104 -6.54 -3.41 0.26
CA LEU A 104 -5.67 -2.23 0.35
C LEU A 104 -4.43 -2.52 1.19
N PHE A 105 -4.52 -3.38 2.21
CA PHE A 105 -3.41 -3.73 3.09
C PHE A 105 -2.32 -4.58 2.41
N ALA A 106 -2.54 -5.00 1.17
CA ALA A 106 -1.55 -5.68 0.36
C ALA A 106 -0.26 -4.85 0.23
N VAL A 107 -0.43 -3.57 -0.14
CA VAL A 107 0.73 -2.69 -0.37
C VAL A 107 1.38 -2.22 0.95
N PRO A 108 0.67 -1.64 1.93
CA PRO A 108 1.28 -1.25 3.20
C PRO A 108 2.05 -2.38 3.88
N PHE A 109 1.52 -3.61 3.86
CA PHE A 109 2.20 -4.75 4.49
C PHE A 109 3.45 -5.18 3.70
N ALA A 110 3.36 -5.28 2.38
CA ALA A 110 4.51 -5.66 1.56
C ALA A 110 5.59 -4.58 1.53
N ASN A 111 5.18 -3.30 1.67
CA ASN A 111 6.11 -2.16 1.71
C ASN A 111 7.03 -2.14 2.94
N LEU A 112 6.75 -2.96 3.97
CA LEU A 112 7.70 -3.19 5.06
C LEU A 112 9.03 -3.75 4.56
N VAL A 113 9.00 -4.61 3.54
CA VAL A 113 10.21 -5.31 3.05
C VAL A 113 11.25 -4.32 2.50
N PRO A 114 10.93 -3.43 1.52
CA PRO A 114 11.91 -2.50 0.97
C PRO A 114 12.41 -1.44 1.95
N HIS A 115 11.72 -1.21 3.08
CA HIS A 115 12.19 -0.30 4.12
C HIS A 115 12.98 -1.02 5.23
N VAL A 116 12.48 -2.16 5.71
CA VAL A 116 13.09 -2.86 6.85
C VAL A 116 14.33 -3.66 6.45
N VAL A 117 14.26 -4.37 5.32
CA VAL A 117 15.39 -5.25 4.92
C VAL A 117 16.67 -4.45 4.65
N PRO A 118 16.68 -3.37 3.84
CA PRO A 118 17.89 -2.57 3.65
C PRO A 118 18.38 -1.95 4.96
N ALA A 119 17.48 -1.41 5.80
CA ALA A 119 17.87 -0.81 7.08
C ALA A 119 18.56 -1.81 8.01
N VAL A 120 18.07 -3.06 8.07
CA VAL A 120 18.70 -4.12 8.86
C VAL A 120 20.05 -4.55 8.27
N MET A 121 20.16 -4.61 6.93
CA MET A 121 21.38 -5.05 6.26
C MET A 121 22.50 -4.02 6.32
N THR A 122 22.18 -2.73 6.26
CA THR A 122 23.17 -1.64 6.24
C THR A 122 23.37 -1.00 7.62
N GLY A 123 22.42 -1.16 8.54
CA GLY A 123 22.37 -0.43 9.81
C GLY A 123 21.99 1.04 9.63
N GLU A 124 21.51 1.44 8.43
CA GLU A 124 21.20 2.81 8.08
C GLU A 124 19.70 3.03 7.91
N TYR A 125 19.24 4.24 8.25
CA TYR A 125 17.88 4.67 7.98
C TYR A 125 17.65 4.83 6.46
N ASN A 126 16.41 4.52 6.01
CA ASN A 126 15.94 4.92 4.69
C ASN A 126 14.57 5.61 4.79
N PRO A 127 14.25 6.54 3.87
CA PRO A 127 12.97 7.27 3.89
C PRO A 127 11.78 6.33 3.85
N GLY A 128 10.80 6.54 4.74
CA GLY A 128 9.61 5.69 4.88
C GLY A 128 9.74 4.60 5.95
N LEU A 129 10.92 4.32 6.50
CA LEU A 129 11.15 3.27 7.50
C LEU A 129 10.31 3.45 8.76
N VAL A 130 10.27 4.69 9.31
CA VAL A 130 9.57 4.96 10.58
C VAL A 130 8.07 4.74 10.41
N THR A 131 7.48 5.32 9.39
CA THR A 131 6.03 5.16 9.15
C THR A 131 5.65 3.75 8.73
N ALA A 132 6.52 3.02 8.02
CA ALA A 132 6.31 1.61 7.73
C ALA A 132 6.21 0.79 9.02
N LEU A 133 7.12 0.99 9.98
CA LEU A 133 7.12 0.26 11.25
C LEU A 133 5.99 0.70 12.19
N VAL A 134 5.75 2.02 12.31
CA VAL A 134 4.84 2.58 13.31
C VAL A 134 3.38 2.62 12.84
N LEU A 135 3.14 2.74 11.54
CA LEU A 135 1.79 2.84 10.98
C LEU A 135 1.40 1.60 10.17
N PHE A 136 2.19 1.19 9.17
CA PHE A 136 1.80 0.12 8.27
C PHE A 136 1.75 -1.24 8.96
N LEU A 137 2.77 -1.59 9.73
CA LEU A 137 2.81 -2.87 10.40
C LEU A 137 1.63 -3.05 11.37
N PRO A 138 1.39 -2.17 12.37
CA PRO A 138 0.31 -2.38 13.32
C PRO A 138 -1.07 -2.31 12.65
N LEU A 139 -1.31 -1.38 11.72
CA LEU A 139 -2.60 -1.30 11.02
C LEU A 139 -2.88 -2.55 10.19
N SER A 140 -1.88 -3.09 9.51
CA SER A 140 -2.03 -4.32 8.72
C SER A 140 -2.35 -5.52 9.61
N LEU A 141 -1.65 -5.69 10.73
CA LEU A 141 -1.91 -6.77 11.68
C LEU A 141 -3.32 -6.68 12.29
N ILE A 142 -3.77 -5.47 12.64
CA ILE A 142 -5.14 -5.24 13.14
C ILE A 142 -6.18 -5.57 12.06
N ALA A 143 -5.95 -5.16 10.81
CA ALA A 143 -6.85 -5.46 9.71
C ALA A 143 -6.92 -6.96 9.42
N PHE A 144 -5.79 -7.68 9.47
CA PHE A 144 -5.75 -9.14 9.32
C PHE A 144 -6.51 -9.83 10.47
N ALA A 145 -6.32 -9.39 11.71
CA ALA A 145 -7.07 -9.89 12.85
C ALA A 145 -8.58 -9.64 12.69
N ALA A 146 -8.99 -8.43 12.28
CA ALA A 146 -10.39 -8.11 12.02
C ALA A 146 -10.98 -8.95 10.88
N ALA A 147 -10.22 -9.15 9.79
CA ALA A 147 -10.64 -10.00 8.67
C ALA A 147 -10.92 -11.43 9.11
N MET A 148 -10.08 -11.99 9.98
CA MET A 148 -10.23 -13.36 10.47
C MET A 148 -11.33 -13.50 11.52
N THR A 149 -11.36 -12.61 12.52
CA THR A 149 -12.21 -12.78 13.72
C THR A 149 -13.62 -12.21 13.55
N ARG A 150 -13.76 -11.06 12.89
CA ARG A 150 -15.04 -10.38 12.71
C ARG A 150 -15.71 -10.73 11.39
N TYR A 151 -14.95 -10.60 10.30
CA TYR A 151 -15.49 -10.78 8.96
C TYR A 151 -15.43 -12.23 8.48
N HIS A 152 -14.77 -13.13 9.23
CA HIS A 152 -14.64 -14.55 8.91
C HIS A 152 -14.20 -14.82 7.46
N LEU A 153 -13.33 -13.93 6.94
CA LEU A 153 -12.79 -14.08 5.58
C LEU A 153 -11.79 -15.24 5.48
N GLY A 154 -11.27 -15.69 6.63
CA GLY A 154 -10.36 -16.83 6.75
C GLY A 154 -8.92 -16.52 6.36
N PHE A 155 -8.03 -17.47 6.68
CA PHE A 155 -6.59 -17.33 6.43
C PHE A 155 -6.24 -17.16 4.95
N ARG A 156 -7.04 -17.76 4.05
CA ARG A 156 -6.83 -17.64 2.59
C ARG A 156 -6.92 -16.19 2.11
N ALA A 157 -7.83 -15.37 2.67
CA ALA A 157 -7.94 -13.96 2.31
C ALA A 157 -6.72 -13.16 2.77
N VAL A 158 -6.21 -13.43 3.97
CA VAL A 158 -4.99 -12.81 4.50
C VAL A 158 -3.78 -13.21 3.65
N LEU A 159 -3.63 -14.50 3.35
CA LEU A 159 -2.55 -14.99 2.50
C LEU A 159 -2.62 -14.37 1.09
N ALA A 160 -3.83 -14.30 0.49
CA ALA A 160 -4.03 -13.66 -0.81
C ALA A 160 -3.67 -12.16 -0.77
N THR A 161 -3.91 -11.47 0.37
CA THR A 161 -3.50 -10.08 0.56
C THR A 161 -1.98 -9.95 0.56
N ILE A 162 -1.28 -10.83 1.26
CA ILE A 162 0.20 -10.84 1.28
C ILE A 162 0.76 -11.15 -0.13
N VAL A 163 0.22 -12.18 -0.79
CA VAL A 163 0.62 -12.54 -2.16
C VAL A 163 0.35 -11.40 -3.14
N ALA A 164 -0.80 -10.72 -3.01
CA ALA A 164 -1.10 -9.54 -3.83
C ALA A 164 -0.05 -8.44 -3.63
N GLY A 165 0.32 -8.14 -2.38
CA GLY A 165 1.35 -7.15 -2.10
C GLY A 165 2.69 -7.47 -2.76
N VAL A 166 3.15 -8.71 -2.65
CA VAL A 166 4.38 -9.18 -3.32
C VAL A 166 4.25 -9.05 -4.85
N ALA A 167 3.12 -9.48 -5.42
CA ALA A 167 2.88 -9.41 -6.86
C ALA A 167 2.89 -7.95 -7.36
N LEU A 168 2.23 -7.03 -6.66
CA LEU A 168 2.18 -5.62 -7.04
C LEU A 168 3.57 -4.98 -7.01
N HIS A 169 4.39 -5.27 -5.99
CA HIS A 169 5.77 -4.80 -5.91
C HIS A 169 6.64 -5.41 -7.02
N ALA A 170 6.46 -6.71 -7.30
CA ALA A 170 7.19 -7.37 -8.39
C ALA A 170 6.85 -6.77 -9.76
N ILE A 171 5.57 -6.45 -10.02
CA ILE A 171 5.13 -5.78 -11.25
C ILE A 171 5.72 -4.36 -11.31
N MET A 172 5.68 -3.62 -10.22
CA MET A 172 6.20 -2.25 -10.13
C MET A 172 7.70 -2.22 -10.42
N VAL A 173 8.48 -3.02 -9.70
CA VAL A 173 9.94 -3.07 -9.86
C VAL A 173 10.32 -3.70 -11.21
N GLY A 174 9.67 -4.78 -11.61
CA GLY A 174 9.95 -5.46 -12.88
C GLY A 174 9.70 -4.57 -14.10
N SER A 175 8.59 -3.81 -14.10
CA SER A 175 8.30 -2.87 -15.19
C SER A 175 9.26 -1.67 -15.21
N LEU A 176 9.65 -1.16 -14.03
CA LEU A 176 10.67 -0.12 -13.94
C LEU A 176 12.02 -0.62 -14.51
N LEU A 177 12.45 -1.81 -14.11
CA LEU A 177 13.68 -2.40 -14.65
C LEU A 177 13.58 -2.66 -16.17
N GLY A 178 12.42 -3.07 -16.68
CA GLY A 178 12.16 -3.20 -18.11
C GLY A 178 12.32 -1.86 -18.84
N TYR A 179 11.83 -0.78 -18.27
CA TYR A 179 12.01 0.57 -18.81
C TYR A 179 13.47 1.01 -18.77
N LEU A 180 14.16 0.84 -17.65
CA LEU A 180 15.57 1.22 -17.51
C LEU A 180 16.50 0.46 -18.46
N ARG A 181 16.13 -0.76 -18.85
CA ARG A 181 16.84 -1.58 -19.85
C ARG A 181 16.41 -1.30 -21.30
N GLY A 182 15.46 -0.39 -21.51
CA GLY A 182 14.93 -0.08 -22.85
C GLY A 182 14.01 -1.14 -23.45
N SER A 183 13.57 -2.13 -22.66
CA SER A 183 12.66 -3.20 -23.12
C SER A 183 11.22 -2.74 -23.26
N ILE A 184 10.80 -1.70 -22.52
CA ILE A 184 9.50 -1.06 -22.64
C ILE A 184 9.63 0.45 -22.64
N GLY A 185 8.68 1.14 -23.32
CA GLY A 185 8.62 2.60 -23.34
C GLY A 185 7.97 3.17 -22.07
N LEU A 186 8.10 4.50 -21.89
CA LEU A 186 7.53 5.23 -20.77
C LEU A 186 6.01 5.07 -20.69
N ASP A 187 5.31 5.14 -21.84
CA ASP A 187 3.84 5.05 -21.89
C ASP A 187 3.34 3.70 -21.34
N LEU A 188 4.02 2.60 -21.71
CA LEU A 188 3.67 1.28 -21.21
C LEU A 188 3.99 1.14 -19.71
N LEU A 189 5.13 1.68 -19.25
CA LEU A 189 5.47 1.73 -17.83
C LEU A 189 4.35 2.45 -17.04
N ILE A 190 3.91 3.62 -17.49
CA ILE A 190 2.85 4.40 -16.85
C ILE A 190 1.52 3.65 -16.87
N ALA A 191 1.13 3.06 -18.01
CA ALA A 191 -0.10 2.28 -18.13
C ALA A 191 -0.13 1.09 -17.13
N ILE A 192 0.98 0.39 -16.98
CA ILE A 192 1.12 -0.68 -15.99
C ILE A 192 0.87 -0.14 -14.57
N GLN A 193 1.45 1.02 -14.20
CA GLN A 193 1.27 1.56 -12.86
C GLN A 193 -0.14 2.09 -12.60
N ILE A 194 -0.87 2.55 -13.61
CA ILE A 194 -2.28 2.94 -13.46
C ILE A 194 -3.14 1.72 -13.05
N VAL A 195 -2.89 0.57 -13.66
CA VAL A 195 -3.69 -0.65 -13.42
C VAL A 195 -3.24 -1.40 -12.16
N ASN A 196 -1.95 -1.39 -11.86
CA ASN A 196 -1.32 -2.20 -10.82
C ASN A 196 -2.04 -2.16 -9.46
N PRO A 197 -2.41 -1.01 -8.87
CA PRO A 197 -3.05 -0.96 -7.55
C PRO A 197 -4.39 -1.71 -7.47
N PHE A 198 -5.12 -1.81 -8.57
CA PHE A 198 -6.43 -2.46 -8.62
C PHE A 198 -6.35 -3.99 -8.69
N LEU A 199 -5.19 -4.53 -9.06
CA LEU A 199 -4.97 -5.98 -9.10
C LEU A 199 -5.04 -6.61 -7.70
N SER A 200 -4.72 -5.85 -6.63
CA SER A 200 -4.84 -6.34 -5.26
C SER A 200 -6.26 -6.80 -4.94
N ALA A 201 -7.27 -6.00 -5.30
CA ALA A 201 -8.67 -6.36 -5.08
C ALA A 201 -9.06 -7.64 -5.84
N ALA A 202 -8.64 -7.78 -7.10
CA ALA A 202 -8.91 -8.97 -7.90
C ALA A 202 -8.26 -10.23 -7.28
N ILE A 203 -6.98 -10.16 -6.92
CA ILE A 203 -6.24 -11.28 -6.32
C ILE A 203 -6.88 -11.70 -4.99
N VAL A 204 -7.20 -10.74 -4.13
CA VAL A 204 -7.75 -11.03 -2.79
C VAL A 204 -9.18 -11.58 -2.88
N VAL A 205 -10.02 -11.04 -3.75
CA VAL A 205 -11.39 -11.55 -3.99
C VAL A 205 -11.34 -12.98 -4.51
N LEU A 206 -10.48 -13.28 -5.48
CA LEU A 206 -10.31 -14.63 -6.02
C LEU A 206 -9.76 -15.61 -4.97
N GLY A 207 -8.76 -15.19 -4.20
CA GLY A 207 -8.12 -16.00 -3.16
C GLY A 207 -9.02 -16.26 -1.95
N ALA A 208 -9.86 -15.28 -1.55
CA ALA A 208 -10.81 -15.44 -0.46
C ALA A 208 -11.95 -16.41 -0.78
N GLY A 209 -12.21 -16.67 -2.08
CA GLY A 209 -13.25 -17.57 -2.55
C GLY A 209 -14.67 -16.99 -2.48
N ARG A 210 -15.56 -17.54 -3.33
CA ARG A 210 -16.92 -17.03 -3.57
C ARG A 210 -17.80 -16.95 -2.32
N ARG A 211 -17.61 -17.79 -1.33
CA ARG A 211 -18.43 -17.81 -0.09
C ARG A 211 -18.14 -16.59 0.79
N SER A 212 -16.89 -16.14 0.87
CA SER A 212 -16.49 -14.97 1.66
C SER A 212 -17.01 -13.66 1.07
N VAL A 213 -17.13 -13.58 -0.26
CA VAL A 213 -17.61 -12.38 -0.95
C VAL A 213 -19.12 -12.21 -0.82
N ARG A 214 -19.90 -13.32 -0.86
CA ARG A 214 -21.38 -13.28 -0.84
C ARG A 214 -21.99 -12.96 0.54
N ARG A 215 -21.29 -13.23 1.64
CA ARG A 215 -21.83 -13.03 3.01
C ARG A 215 -22.18 -11.60 3.38
N PHE A 216 -21.64 -10.62 2.69
CA PHE A 216 -21.79 -9.19 3.01
C PHE A 216 -22.54 -8.41 1.90
N ALA A 217 -23.00 -9.08 0.85
CA ALA A 217 -23.73 -8.44 -0.24
C ALA A 217 -25.26 -8.40 -0.01
N THR A 218 -25.75 -9.00 1.08
CA THR A 218 -27.14 -8.98 1.55
C THR A 218 -27.26 -8.13 2.79
#